data_739da871e18730f14e4ef4a1bc63a381
#
_entry.id   739da871e18730f14e4ef4a1bc63a381
#
_cell.length_a   1.000
_cell.length_b   1.000
_cell.length_c   1.000
_cell.angle_alpha   90.00
_cell.angle_beta   90.00
_cell.angle_gamma   90.00
#
_symmetry.space_group_name_H-M   'P 1'
#
loop_
_entity.id
_entity.type
_entity.pdbx_description
1 polymer ?
#
loop_
_entity_poly.entity_id
_entity_poly.type
_entity_poly.pdbx_seq_one_letter_code
_entity_poly.pdbx_strand_id
1 'polypeptide(L)'
;TIVVDPTSGNGDRLNKLMAEQNDPTADVALLTKSFAQTGNEAGLFEKIDTNIVTSIGDLYDIAVNADGYGPCYSLCRYGIMYNADALEKAGLPAPTSYEGLFDDQYAHMVALPDMTSTAGPYMLVAMAEAMGGSQEDVTPAMELMQEKKDNIDLWYSTSSDVVNAFTTGEANIAVFMDINMPSLTDSGLNMVWVDAAEGSFSAPATANVVKNCKNPELAQLFVEYLISKDTQDKIAEVMNEAPVNKNATMDDSLKTYLAFGDESMNALKEFDEAYITANKEAWIDTFQRTVAVQ
;
A
#
# COMPACT_ATOMS: atom_id res chain seq x y z
N THR A 1 -11.67 27.72 -5.58
CA THR A 1 -10.22 27.52 -5.36
C THR A 1 -10.06 26.36 -4.39
N ILE A 2 -9.21 25.40 -4.74
CA ILE A 2 -8.81 24.31 -3.82
C ILE A 2 -7.54 24.79 -3.08
N VAL A 3 -7.52 24.65 -1.77
CA VAL A 3 -6.34 24.87 -0.92
C VAL A 3 -5.87 23.54 -0.39
N VAL A 4 -4.62 23.17 -0.64
CA VAL A 4 -4.05 21.88 -0.24
C VAL A 4 -3.06 22.13 0.90
N ASP A 5 -3.16 21.32 1.96
CA ASP A 5 -2.16 21.23 3.03
C ASP A 5 -1.41 19.88 2.86
N PRO A 6 -0.23 19.86 2.23
CA PRO A 6 0.51 18.64 1.93
C PRO A 6 1.50 18.25 3.03
N THR A 7 1.59 19.03 4.11
CA THR A 7 2.78 19.04 4.99
C THR A 7 2.75 18.01 6.11
N SER A 8 1.62 17.34 6.34
CA SER A 8 1.45 16.42 7.48
C SER A 8 1.29 14.98 7.05
N GLY A 9 1.79 14.04 7.87
CA GLY A 9 1.53 12.61 7.74
C GLY A 9 0.07 12.26 8.13
N ASN A 10 -0.34 11.00 7.87
CA ASN A 10 -1.72 10.56 8.19
C ASN A 10 -2.07 10.74 9.67
N GLY A 11 -1.14 10.40 10.58
CA GLY A 11 -1.35 10.54 12.03
C GLY A 11 -1.56 12.00 12.44
N ASP A 12 -0.74 12.92 11.91
CA ASP A 12 -0.86 14.36 12.21
C ASP A 12 -2.16 14.93 11.67
N ARG A 13 -2.57 14.52 10.45
CA ARG A 13 -3.86 14.91 9.87
C ARG A 13 -5.01 14.46 10.74
N LEU A 14 -5.00 13.20 11.19
CA LEU A 14 -6.04 12.65 12.05
C LEU A 14 -6.09 13.38 13.40
N ASN A 15 -4.95 13.61 14.04
CA ASN A 15 -4.85 14.37 15.30
C ASN A 15 -5.39 15.81 15.14
N LYS A 16 -5.07 16.47 14.04
CA LYS A 16 -5.61 17.80 13.72
C LYS A 16 -7.13 17.77 13.59
N LEU A 17 -7.68 16.81 12.85
CA LEU A 17 -9.13 16.64 12.70
C LEU A 17 -9.83 16.38 14.05
N MET A 18 -9.23 15.56 14.92
CA MET A 18 -9.73 15.34 16.28
C MET A 18 -9.77 16.63 17.11
N ALA A 19 -8.72 17.44 17.02
CA ALA A 19 -8.63 18.71 17.74
C ALA A 19 -9.63 19.76 17.20
N GLU A 20 -9.95 19.72 15.92
CA GLU A 20 -10.79 20.70 15.22
C GLU A 20 -12.23 20.19 14.95
N GLN A 21 -12.67 19.07 15.54
CA GLN A 21 -13.93 18.38 15.18
C GLN A 21 -15.18 19.28 15.26
N ASN A 22 -15.18 20.35 16.06
CA ASN A 22 -16.31 21.26 16.22
C ASN A 22 -16.27 22.45 15.25
N ASP A 23 -15.11 22.82 14.71
CA ASP A 23 -14.91 23.89 13.72
C ASP A 23 -13.73 23.52 12.81
N PRO A 24 -13.90 22.51 11.93
CA PRO A 24 -12.82 22.01 11.09
C PRO A 24 -12.36 23.04 10.07
N THR A 25 -11.06 23.10 9.86
CA THR A 25 -10.44 23.94 8.82
C THR A 25 -10.37 23.24 7.47
N ALA A 26 -10.48 21.90 7.45
CA ALA A 26 -10.48 21.10 6.23
C ALA A 26 -11.90 20.68 5.84
N ASP A 27 -12.20 20.65 4.54
CA ASP A 27 -13.47 20.13 3.99
C ASP A 27 -13.32 18.65 3.60
N VAL A 28 -12.15 18.22 3.11
CA VAL A 28 -11.83 16.83 2.73
C VAL A 28 -10.49 16.43 3.33
N ALA A 29 -10.41 15.21 3.84
CA ALA A 29 -9.20 14.60 4.32
C ALA A 29 -8.81 13.40 3.44
N LEU A 30 -7.59 13.45 2.87
CA LEU A 30 -6.99 12.33 2.16
C LEU A 30 -6.15 11.53 3.15
N LEU A 31 -6.50 10.25 3.34
CA LEU A 31 -5.89 9.37 4.35
C LEU A 31 -5.71 7.97 3.75
N THR A 32 -4.78 7.19 4.30
CA THR A 32 -4.80 5.74 4.06
C THR A 32 -6.01 5.10 4.73
N LYS A 33 -6.46 3.94 4.23
CA LYS A 33 -7.68 3.24 4.67
C LYS A 33 -7.72 3.03 6.19
N SER A 34 -6.60 2.62 6.82
CA SER A 34 -6.52 2.39 8.26
C SER A 34 -6.76 3.66 9.10
N PHE A 35 -6.15 4.79 8.70
CA PHE A 35 -6.38 6.06 9.37
C PHE A 35 -7.79 6.62 9.15
N ALA A 36 -8.35 6.38 7.96
CA ALA A 36 -9.75 6.74 7.68
C ALA A 36 -10.72 5.94 8.55
N GLN A 37 -10.46 4.64 8.76
CA GLN A 37 -11.26 3.80 9.66
C GLN A 37 -11.23 4.34 11.10
N THR A 38 -10.05 4.65 11.62
CA THR A 38 -9.92 5.29 12.96
C THR A 38 -10.71 6.60 13.03
N GLY A 39 -10.68 7.41 11.97
CA GLY A 39 -11.46 8.65 11.88
C GLY A 39 -12.97 8.42 11.82
N ASN A 40 -13.43 7.36 11.15
CA ASN A 40 -14.83 6.97 11.12
C ASN A 40 -15.33 6.56 12.52
N GLU A 41 -14.55 5.74 13.23
CA GLU A 41 -14.85 5.31 14.60
C GLU A 41 -14.91 6.50 15.58
N ALA A 42 -14.04 7.48 15.36
CA ALA A 42 -14.04 8.73 16.12
C ALA A 42 -15.15 9.73 15.71
N GLY A 43 -15.93 9.40 14.66
CA GLY A 43 -17.04 10.22 14.17
C GLY A 43 -16.60 11.52 13.48
N LEU A 44 -15.42 11.52 12.84
CA LEU A 44 -14.84 12.70 12.20
C LEU A 44 -15.32 12.93 10.77
N PHE A 45 -15.96 11.95 10.14
CA PHE A 45 -16.33 12.02 8.74
C PHE A 45 -17.85 11.92 8.54
N GLU A 46 -18.33 12.47 7.44
CA GLU A 46 -19.70 12.34 6.94
C GLU A 46 -19.76 11.18 5.94
N LYS A 47 -20.94 10.59 5.83
CA LYS A 47 -21.22 9.61 4.78
C LYS A 47 -21.28 10.28 3.41
N ILE A 48 -20.95 9.51 2.39
CA ILE A 48 -21.05 9.94 1.01
C ILE A 48 -22.52 10.04 0.59
N ASP A 49 -22.90 11.17 0.02
CA ASP A 49 -24.21 11.35 -0.63
C ASP A 49 -24.13 10.83 -2.06
N THR A 50 -24.69 9.66 -2.30
CA THR A 50 -24.70 9.02 -3.63
C THR A 50 -25.53 9.75 -4.69
N ASN A 51 -26.29 10.78 -4.32
CA ASN A 51 -26.94 11.66 -5.30
C ASN A 51 -25.95 12.70 -5.86
N ILE A 52 -24.88 13.00 -5.13
CA ILE A 52 -23.82 13.93 -5.55
C ILE A 52 -22.62 13.12 -6.08
N VAL A 53 -22.20 12.10 -5.35
CA VAL A 53 -21.06 11.23 -5.69
C VAL A 53 -21.58 10.02 -6.46
N THR A 54 -21.88 10.23 -7.72
CA THR A 54 -22.55 9.24 -8.59
C THR A 54 -21.59 8.19 -9.13
N SER A 55 -20.30 8.54 -9.31
CA SER A 55 -19.25 7.63 -9.78
C SER A 55 -18.89 6.53 -8.80
N ILE A 56 -19.41 6.55 -7.56
CA ILE A 56 -19.16 5.50 -6.57
C ILE A 56 -19.65 4.12 -7.06
N GLY A 57 -20.69 4.07 -7.88
CA GLY A 57 -21.19 2.85 -8.50
C GLY A 57 -20.28 2.24 -9.58
N ASP A 58 -19.33 3.02 -10.07
CA ASP A 58 -18.36 2.61 -11.09
C ASP A 58 -17.02 2.14 -10.50
N LEU A 59 -16.87 2.14 -9.17
CA LEU A 59 -15.62 1.73 -8.52
C LEU A 59 -15.50 0.20 -8.43
N TYR A 60 -14.26 -0.28 -8.39
CA TYR A 60 -13.98 -1.65 -7.96
C TYR A 60 -14.41 -1.84 -6.50
N ASP A 61 -14.80 -3.06 -6.13
CA ASP A 61 -15.34 -3.35 -4.80
C ASP A 61 -14.35 -3.01 -3.67
N ILE A 62 -13.06 -3.25 -3.88
CA ILE A 62 -11.98 -2.89 -2.96
C ILE A 62 -11.90 -1.38 -2.66
N ALA A 63 -12.40 -0.55 -3.56
CA ALA A 63 -12.39 0.91 -3.44
C ALA A 63 -13.63 1.48 -2.76
N VAL A 64 -14.69 0.67 -2.60
CA VAL A 64 -15.95 1.09 -1.96
C VAL A 64 -15.85 0.83 -0.46
N ASN A 65 -16.21 1.84 0.34
CA ASN A 65 -16.36 1.65 1.78
C ASN A 65 -17.78 1.16 2.07
N ALA A 66 -17.92 -0.07 2.57
CA ALA A 66 -19.21 -0.71 2.85
C ALA A 66 -20.07 0.09 3.86
N ASP A 67 -19.46 0.84 4.76
CA ASP A 67 -20.14 1.69 5.74
C ASP A 67 -20.61 3.03 5.15
N GLY A 68 -20.33 3.28 3.87
CA GLY A 68 -20.75 4.48 3.13
C GLY A 68 -19.96 5.73 3.41
N TYR A 69 -18.77 5.61 3.99
CA TYR A 69 -17.82 6.72 4.13
C TYR A 69 -16.96 6.90 2.87
N GLY A 70 -15.92 7.74 2.96
CA GLY A 70 -15.07 8.11 1.85
C GLY A 70 -14.50 6.91 1.10
N PRO A 71 -14.68 6.85 -0.24
CA PRO A 71 -14.14 5.80 -1.09
C PRO A 71 -12.63 5.93 -1.24
N CYS A 72 -11.98 4.87 -1.71
CA CYS A 72 -10.64 5.00 -2.28
C CYS A 72 -10.70 5.84 -3.56
N TYR A 73 -9.68 6.67 -3.77
CA TYR A 73 -9.52 7.44 -5.01
C TYR A 73 -8.28 7.01 -5.81
N SER A 74 -7.38 6.28 -5.19
CA SER A 74 -6.23 5.65 -5.83
C SER A 74 -5.74 4.48 -4.99
N LEU A 75 -4.95 3.60 -5.60
CA LEU A 75 -4.45 2.41 -4.95
C LEU A 75 -3.00 2.17 -5.36
N CYS A 76 -2.13 1.97 -4.36
CA CYS A 76 -0.83 1.35 -4.51
C CYS A 76 -0.89 -0.08 -4.01
N ARG A 77 0.03 -0.93 -4.46
CA ARG A 77 0.17 -2.28 -3.94
C ARG A 77 1.63 -2.60 -3.62
N TYR A 78 1.81 -3.50 -2.68
CA TYR A 78 3.08 -4.12 -2.39
C TYR A 78 3.14 -5.49 -3.06
N GLY A 79 4.27 -5.78 -3.67
CA GLY A 79 4.57 -7.05 -4.31
C GLY A 79 6.07 -7.21 -4.45
N ILE A 80 6.50 -8.18 -5.24
CA ILE A 80 7.92 -8.42 -5.49
C ILE A 80 8.38 -7.58 -6.67
N MET A 81 9.48 -6.86 -6.51
CA MET A 81 10.23 -6.24 -7.59
C MET A 81 11.62 -6.83 -7.67
N TYR A 82 12.15 -6.99 -8.88
CA TYR A 82 13.55 -7.40 -9.04
C TYR A 82 14.20 -6.78 -10.28
N ASN A 83 15.53 -6.66 -10.24
CA ASN A 83 16.34 -6.26 -11.38
C ASN A 83 16.63 -7.50 -12.25
N ALA A 84 16.02 -7.56 -13.43
CA ALA A 84 16.12 -8.71 -14.32
C ALA A 84 17.56 -8.97 -14.79
N ASP A 85 18.32 -7.90 -15.10
CA ASP A 85 19.70 -8.02 -15.55
C ASP A 85 20.61 -8.61 -14.47
N ALA A 86 20.36 -8.25 -13.19
CA ALA A 86 21.12 -8.79 -12.07
C ALA A 86 20.87 -10.28 -11.87
N LEU A 87 19.59 -10.73 -11.95
CA LEU A 87 19.23 -12.13 -11.80
C LEU A 87 19.74 -12.96 -12.99
N GLU A 88 19.61 -12.46 -14.23
CA GLU A 88 20.14 -13.12 -15.42
C GLU A 88 21.66 -13.32 -15.31
N LYS A 89 22.38 -12.27 -14.89
CA LYS A 89 23.84 -12.35 -14.69
C LYS A 89 24.23 -13.36 -13.61
N ALA A 90 23.42 -13.50 -12.57
CA ALA A 90 23.63 -14.48 -11.49
C ALA A 90 23.15 -15.91 -11.88
N GLY A 91 22.42 -16.06 -13.00
CA GLY A 91 21.84 -17.32 -13.43
C GLY A 91 20.69 -17.78 -12.53
N LEU A 92 19.98 -16.85 -11.92
CA LEU A 92 18.89 -17.10 -10.97
C LEU A 92 17.52 -16.94 -11.63
N PRO A 93 16.52 -17.77 -11.24
CA PRO A 93 15.15 -17.60 -11.70
C PRO A 93 14.52 -16.33 -11.10
N ALA A 94 13.39 -15.89 -11.66
CA ALA A 94 12.57 -14.87 -11.06
C ALA A 94 11.93 -15.38 -9.75
N PRO A 95 11.87 -14.58 -8.67
CA PRO A 95 11.16 -14.95 -7.45
C PRO A 95 9.66 -15.00 -7.71
N THR A 96 8.93 -15.88 -7.01
CA THR A 96 7.48 -16.09 -7.22
C THR A 96 6.65 -16.00 -5.94
N SER A 97 7.28 -15.94 -4.77
CA SER A 97 6.61 -15.93 -3.47
C SER A 97 7.43 -15.15 -2.44
N TYR A 98 6.77 -14.60 -1.43
CA TYR A 98 7.49 -13.92 -0.32
C TYR A 98 8.30 -14.94 0.49
N GLU A 99 7.75 -16.13 0.75
CA GLU A 99 8.47 -17.22 1.40
C GLU A 99 9.75 -17.57 0.65
N GLY A 100 9.67 -17.70 -0.68
CA GLY A 100 10.79 -18.04 -1.56
C GLY A 100 11.93 -17.01 -1.57
N LEU A 101 11.70 -15.78 -1.11
CA LEU A 101 12.75 -14.76 -0.99
C LEU A 101 13.79 -15.11 0.10
N PHE A 102 13.45 -16.03 1.00
CA PHE A 102 14.36 -16.51 2.05
C PHE A 102 15.22 -17.70 1.61
N ASP A 103 15.04 -18.20 0.38
CA ASP A 103 15.87 -19.28 -0.18
C ASP A 103 17.34 -18.85 -0.27
N ASP A 104 18.25 -19.77 0.00
CA ASP A 104 19.70 -19.53 -0.02
C ASP A 104 20.21 -19.06 -1.39
N GLN A 105 19.49 -19.35 -2.49
CA GLN A 105 19.84 -18.87 -3.83
C GLN A 105 19.74 -17.35 -3.98
N TYR A 106 18.90 -16.67 -3.18
CA TYR A 106 18.72 -15.22 -3.20
C TYR A 106 19.45 -14.53 -2.03
N ALA A 107 20.19 -15.29 -1.23
CA ALA A 107 20.92 -14.73 -0.09
C ALA A 107 21.78 -13.55 -0.51
N HIS A 108 21.75 -12.48 0.26
CA HIS A 108 22.50 -11.25 0.03
C HIS A 108 22.10 -10.47 -1.24
N MET A 109 20.83 -10.62 -1.69
CA MET A 109 20.26 -9.88 -2.81
C MET A 109 18.92 -9.22 -2.47
N VAL A 110 18.39 -9.44 -1.27
CA VAL A 110 16.99 -9.15 -0.94
C VAL A 110 16.86 -8.02 0.06
N ALA A 111 15.98 -7.05 -0.23
CA ALA A 111 15.52 -6.04 0.70
C ALA A 111 14.06 -6.30 1.09
N LEU A 112 13.79 -6.44 2.38
CA LEU A 112 12.45 -6.68 2.92
C LEU A 112 12.01 -5.56 3.87
N PRO A 113 10.70 -5.28 3.97
CA PRO A 113 10.18 -4.31 4.92
C PRO A 113 10.35 -4.81 6.36
N ASP A 114 10.92 -3.99 7.24
CA ASP A 114 10.91 -4.29 8.66
C ASP A 114 9.52 -4.07 9.27
N MET A 115 9.29 -4.57 10.50
CA MET A 115 7.98 -4.50 11.15
C MET A 115 7.56 -3.06 11.52
N THR A 116 8.47 -2.08 11.52
CA THR A 116 8.13 -0.67 11.77
C THR A 116 7.64 0.03 10.50
N SER A 117 7.96 -0.50 9.33
CA SER A 117 7.45 -0.02 8.04
C SER A 117 5.95 -0.26 7.89
N THR A 118 5.34 0.39 6.91
CA THR A 118 3.92 0.14 6.59
C THR A 118 3.70 -1.29 6.06
N ALA A 119 4.62 -1.81 5.26
CA ALA A 119 4.47 -3.10 4.57
C ALA A 119 4.79 -4.32 5.46
N GLY A 120 5.65 -4.17 6.47
CA GLY A 120 6.16 -5.30 7.26
C GLY A 120 5.06 -6.16 7.90
N PRO A 121 4.11 -5.59 8.64
CA PRO A 121 3.01 -6.34 9.23
C PRO A 121 2.13 -7.07 8.21
N TYR A 122 1.89 -6.45 7.05
CA TYR A 122 1.07 -7.07 5.99
C TYR A 122 1.80 -8.22 5.31
N MET A 123 3.09 -8.06 5.01
CA MET A 123 3.92 -9.14 4.47
C MET A 123 3.98 -10.32 5.45
N LEU A 124 4.15 -10.05 6.75
CA LEU A 124 4.16 -11.07 7.79
C LEU A 124 2.86 -11.90 7.79
N VAL A 125 1.70 -11.23 7.73
CA VAL A 125 0.39 -11.92 7.68
C VAL A 125 0.22 -12.70 6.37
N ALA A 126 0.56 -12.11 5.21
CA ALA A 126 0.46 -12.78 3.92
C ALA A 126 1.29 -14.07 3.88
N MET A 127 2.51 -14.02 4.40
CA MET A 127 3.38 -15.20 4.52
C MET A 127 2.82 -16.23 5.50
N ALA A 128 2.36 -15.78 6.67
CA ALA A 128 1.80 -16.69 7.68
C ALA A 128 0.61 -17.49 7.13
N GLU A 129 -0.32 -16.82 6.43
CA GLU A 129 -1.45 -17.48 5.78
C GLU A 129 -1.01 -18.54 4.76
N ALA A 130 -0.03 -18.22 3.92
CA ALA A 130 0.50 -19.15 2.92
C ALA A 130 1.20 -20.37 3.57
N MET A 131 1.81 -20.17 4.73
CA MET A 131 2.49 -21.22 5.50
C MET A 131 1.57 -21.99 6.46
N GLY A 132 0.24 -21.80 6.35
CA GLY A 132 -0.76 -22.51 7.14
C GLY A 132 -1.08 -21.88 8.51
N GLY A 133 -0.56 -20.69 8.77
CA GLY A 133 -0.95 -19.82 9.88
C GLY A 133 -2.14 -18.94 9.51
N SER A 134 -2.26 -17.80 10.17
CA SER A 134 -3.32 -16.81 9.92
C SER A 134 -2.88 -15.44 10.42
N GLN A 135 -3.76 -14.46 10.31
CA GLN A 135 -3.56 -13.16 10.93
C GLN A 135 -3.47 -13.24 12.47
N GLU A 136 -4.15 -14.21 13.09
CA GLU A 136 -4.08 -14.50 14.53
C GLU A 136 -2.86 -15.36 14.92
N ASP A 137 -2.27 -16.08 13.95
CA ASP A 137 -1.09 -16.91 14.16
C ASP A 137 -0.02 -16.65 13.10
N VAL A 138 0.81 -15.64 13.34
CA VAL A 138 1.93 -15.26 12.47
C VAL A 138 3.22 -16.04 12.77
N THR A 139 3.16 -17.01 13.67
CA THR A 139 4.33 -17.78 14.14
C THR A 139 5.11 -18.41 13.00
N PRO A 140 4.51 -19.12 12.02
CA PRO A 140 5.27 -19.75 10.95
C PRO A 140 6.16 -18.79 10.17
N ALA A 141 5.62 -17.62 9.81
CA ALA A 141 6.36 -16.60 9.06
C ALA A 141 7.46 -15.95 9.91
N MET A 142 7.18 -15.68 11.19
CA MET A 142 8.19 -15.10 12.10
C MET A 142 9.34 -16.06 12.36
N GLU A 143 9.08 -17.35 12.50
CA GLU A 143 10.10 -18.39 12.64
C GLU A 143 10.98 -18.49 11.38
N LEU A 144 10.40 -18.45 10.18
CA LEU A 144 11.16 -18.41 8.92
C LEU A 144 12.06 -17.18 8.85
N MET A 145 11.53 -15.99 9.17
CA MET A 145 12.32 -14.77 9.22
C MET A 145 13.49 -14.87 10.19
N GLN A 146 13.27 -15.46 11.37
CA GLN A 146 14.32 -15.67 12.36
C GLN A 146 15.37 -16.69 11.89
N GLU A 147 14.95 -17.80 11.29
CA GLU A 147 15.86 -18.85 10.80
C GLU A 147 16.76 -18.35 9.68
N LYS A 148 16.19 -17.54 8.78
CA LYS A 148 16.84 -17.10 7.54
C LYS A 148 17.29 -15.64 7.56
N LYS A 149 17.30 -14.99 8.70
CA LYS A 149 17.64 -13.56 8.82
C LYS A 149 18.98 -13.19 8.19
N ASP A 150 19.96 -14.09 8.25
CA ASP A 150 21.30 -13.85 7.72
C ASP A 150 21.35 -13.86 6.17
N ASN A 151 20.26 -14.31 5.49
CA ASN A 151 20.12 -14.25 4.06
C ASN A 151 19.65 -12.86 3.57
N ILE A 152 19.12 -12.02 4.49
CA ILE A 152 18.53 -10.73 4.16
C ILE A 152 19.48 -9.61 4.58
N ASP A 153 20.05 -8.89 3.61
CA ASP A 153 21.00 -7.82 3.90
C ASP A 153 20.34 -6.53 4.37
N LEU A 154 19.12 -6.26 3.90
CA LEU A 154 18.41 -5.03 4.21
C LEU A 154 16.99 -5.28 4.70
N TRP A 155 16.74 -4.98 5.98
CA TRP A 155 15.41 -4.76 6.53
C TRP A 155 15.13 -3.26 6.52
N TYR A 156 14.34 -2.79 5.55
CA TYR A 156 14.14 -1.36 5.32
C TYR A 156 12.93 -0.80 6.08
N SER A 157 13.04 0.46 6.52
CA SER A 157 11.92 1.21 7.10
C SER A 157 11.39 2.30 6.18
N THR A 158 12.20 2.75 5.21
CA THR A 158 11.83 3.82 4.28
C THR A 158 12.02 3.42 2.82
N SER A 159 11.22 4.01 1.92
CA SER A 159 11.37 3.78 0.48
C SER A 159 12.74 4.21 -0.05
N SER A 160 13.35 5.22 0.56
CA SER A 160 14.68 5.70 0.15
C SER A 160 15.77 4.65 0.35
N ASP A 161 15.65 3.82 1.39
CA ASP A 161 16.62 2.75 1.67
C ASP A 161 16.63 1.74 0.52
N VAL A 162 15.44 1.34 0.05
CA VAL A 162 15.29 0.39 -1.07
C VAL A 162 15.83 0.98 -2.38
N VAL A 163 15.45 2.22 -2.69
CA VAL A 163 15.93 2.89 -3.92
C VAL A 163 17.46 3.00 -3.92
N ASN A 164 18.06 3.34 -2.78
CA ASN A 164 19.52 3.39 -2.64
C ASN A 164 20.14 1.99 -2.81
N ALA A 165 19.60 0.96 -2.16
CA ALA A 165 20.11 -0.40 -2.24
C ALA A 165 20.08 -0.94 -3.68
N PHE A 166 19.01 -0.70 -4.44
CA PHE A 166 18.96 -1.06 -5.86
C PHE A 166 19.98 -0.29 -6.69
N THR A 167 20.11 1.02 -6.46
CA THR A 167 21.03 1.88 -7.24
C THR A 167 22.49 1.53 -6.99
N THR A 168 22.84 1.11 -5.78
CA THR A 168 24.21 0.68 -5.42
C THR A 168 24.47 -0.79 -5.74
N GLY A 169 23.41 -1.58 -6.04
CA GLY A 169 23.50 -3.02 -6.26
C GLY A 169 23.62 -3.84 -4.97
N GLU A 170 23.36 -3.24 -3.81
CA GLU A 170 23.30 -3.90 -2.52
C GLU A 170 22.09 -4.86 -2.45
N ALA A 171 20.95 -4.46 -3.03
CA ALA A 171 19.81 -5.32 -3.26
C ALA A 171 19.42 -5.39 -4.73
N ASN A 172 18.87 -6.52 -5.15
CA ASN A 172 18.38 -6.75 -6.52
C ASN A 172 16.96 -7.31 -6.54
N ILE A 173 16.41 -7.63 -5.38
CA ILE A 173 15.03 -8.10 -5.17
C ILE A 173 14.48 -7.35 -3.95
N ALA A 174 13.22 -6.96 -3.98
CA ALA A 174 12.55 -6.38 -2.82
C ALA A 174 11.05 -6.69 -2.81
N VAL A 175 10.47 -6.74 -1.62
CA VAL A 175 9.03 -6.52 -1.45
C VAL A 175 8.83 -5.02 -1.35
N PHE A 176 8.20 -4.40 -2.36
CA PHE A 176 8.15 -2.93 -2.44
C PHE A 176 6.87 -2.43 -3.11
N MET A 177 6.61 -1.12 -3.03
CA MET A 177 5.42 -0.50 -3.63
C MET A 177 5.61 -0.25 -5.13
N ASP A 178 4.59 -0.58 -5.92
CA ASP A 178 4.53 -0.39 -7.38
C ASP A 178 4.75 1.07 -7.82
N ILE A 179 4.32 2.05 -7.04
CA ILE A 179 4.53 3.48 -7.27
C ILE A 179 6.02 3.85 -7.48
N ASN A 180 6.94 3.05 -6.96
CA ASN A 180 8.38 3.30 -7.08
C ASN A 180 9.01 2.75 -8.36
N MET A 181 8.26 1.97 -9.16
CA MET A 181 8.77 1.37 -10.40
C MET A 181 9.41 2.40 -11.34
N PRO A 182 8.80 3.57 -11.65
CA PRO A 182 9.43 4.54 -12.54
C PRO A 182 10.75 5.08 -12.01
N SER A 183 10.86 5.38 -10.71
CA SER A 183 12.10 5.93 -10.15
C SER A 183 13.29 4.98 -10.29
N LEU A 184 13.03 3.68 -10.24
CA LEU A 184 14.04 2.64 -10.42
C LEU A 184 14.37 2.43 -11.91
N THR A 185 13.35 2.38 -12.79
CA THR A 185 13.57 2.24 -14.23
C THR A 185 14.25 3.47 -14.85
N ASP A 186 13.90 4.67 -14.40
CA ASP A 186 14.54 5.92 -14.85
C ASP A 186 16.01 6.02 -14.41
N SER A 187 16.41 5.31 -13.35
CA SER A 187 17.80 5.17 -12.96
C SER A 187 18.60 4.19 -13.84
N GLY A 188 17.95 3.57 -14.83
CA GLY A 188 18.55 2.65 -15.79
C GLY A 188 18.51 1.18 -15.38
N LEU A 189 17.75 0.83 -14.36
CA LEU A 189 17.57 -0.55 -13.92
C LEU A 189 16.46 -1.24 -14.74
N ASN A 190 16.68 -2.50 -15.11
CA ASN A 190 15.69 -3.34 -15.79
C ASN A 190 14.77 -3.99 -14.74
N MET A 191 13.80 -3.21 -14.24
CA MET A 191 12.92 -3.64 -13.17
C MET A 191 11.72 -4.43 -13.67
N VAL A 192 11.40 -5.51 -12.98
CA VAL A 192 10.24 -6.37 -13.25
C VAL A 192 9.40 -6.49 -11.98
N TRP A 193 8.08 -6.40 -12.15
CA TRP A 193 7.09 -6.65 -11.12
C TRP A 193 6.63 -8.11 -11.14
N VAL A 194 6.40 -8.69 -9.97
CA VAL A 194 5.81 -10.01 -9.79
C VAL A 194 4.73 -9.96 -8.71
N ASP A 195 3.54 -10.43 -9.06
CA ASP A 195 2.52 -10.74 -8.06
C ASP A 195 2.93 -12.03 -7.35
N ALA A 196 3.21 -11.94 -6.05
CA ALA A 196 3.62 -13.09 -5.26
C ALA A 196 2.51 -14.15 -5.19
N ALA A 197 2.88 -15.41 -5.04
CA ALA A 197 1.93 -16.51 -4.90
C ALA A 197 0.98 -16.34 -3.71
N GLU A 198 1.46 -15.69 -2.65
CA GLU A 198 0.67 -15.32 -1.48
C GLU A 198 -0.32 -14.17 -1.76
N GLY A 199 -0.19 -13.50 -2.89
CA GLY A 199 -0.95 -12.33 -3.32
C GLY A 199 -0.26 -11.00 -2.96
N SER A 200 -0.37 -10.03 -3.86
CA SER A 200 -0.01 -8.64 -3.57
C SER A 200 -1.03 -8.03 -2.60
N PHE A 201 -0.59 -7.14 -1.71
CA PHE A 201 -1.49 -6.48 -0.78
C PHE A 201 -1.61 -4.99 -1.07
N SER A 202 -2.81 -4.46 -0.87
CA SER A 202 -3.16 -3.11 -1.26
C SER A 202 -2.84 -2.08 -0.18
N ALA A 203 -2.52 -0.85 -0.61
CA ALA A 203 -2.41 0.33 0.23
C ALA A 203 -3.35 1.43 -0.33
N PRO A 204 -4.67 1.34 -0.07
CA PRO A 204 -5.64 2.26 -0.62
C PRO A 204 -5.55 3.65 0.00
N ALA A 205 -5.64 4.70 -0.83
CA ALA A 205 -5.79 6.08 -0.42
C ALA A 205 -7.27 6.50 -0.51
N THR A 206 -7.83 7.02 0.57
CA THR A 206 -9.25 7.37 0.68
C THR A 206 -9.47 8.87 0.73
N ALA A 207 -10.61 9.33 0.20
CA ALA A 207 -11.05 10.72 0.24
C ALA A 207 -12.29 10.85 1.14
N ASN A 208 -12.13 11.50 2.29
CA ASN A 208 -13.12 11.51 3.36
C ASN A 208 -13.69 12.92 3.55
N VAL A 209 -15.01 13.07 3.47
CA VAL A 209 -15.71 14.33 3.75
C VAL A 209 -15.68 14.58 5.25
N VAL A 210 -15.10 15.71 5.67
CA VAL A 210 -14.96 16.03 7.09
C VAL A 210 -16.32 16.48 7.65
N LYS A 211 -16.68 15.91 8.78
CA LYS A 211 -17.91 16.25 9.49
C LYS A 211 -17.86 17.70 9.97
N ASN A 212 -18.99 18.41 9.91
CA ASN A 212 -19.12 19.82 10.26
C ASN A 212 -18.24 20.77 9.40
N CYS A 213 -17.72 20.34 8.26
CA CYS A 213 -16.93 21.19 7.39
C CYS A 213 -17.75 22.38 6.84
N LYS A 214 -17.05 23.42 6.39
CA LYS A 214 -17.71 24.67 5.96
C LYS A 214 -18.43 24.55 4.61
N ASN A 215 -17.98 23.60 3.77
CA ASN A 215 -18.46 23.46 2.41
C ASN A 215 -18.85 22.00 2.08
N PRO A 216 -19.83 21.39 2.79
CA PRO A 216 -20.10 19.94 2.67
C PRO A 216 -20.48 19.48 1.25
N GLU A 217 -21.25 20.27 0.50
CA GLU A 217 -21.61 19.96 -0.89
C GLU A 217 -20.38 20.00 -1.81
N LEU A 218 -19.53 21.02 -1.65
CA LEU A 218 -18.27 21.10 -2.41
C LEU A 218 -17.29 19.99 -2.06
N ALA A 219 -17.28 19.54 -0.79
CA ALA A 219 -16.50 18.41 -0.36
C ALA A 219 -16.95 17.11 -1.06
N GLN A 220 -18.26 16.86 -1.12
CA GLN A 220 -18.84 15.73 -1.87
C GLN A 220 -18.49 15.82 -3.37
N LEU A 221 -18.64 16.98 -3.99
CA LEU A 221 -18.27 17.20 -5.40
C LEU A 221 -16.77 17.00 -5.63
N PHE A 222 -15.92 17.31 -4.67
CA PHE A 222 -14.50 17.05 -4.80
C PHE A 222 -14.17 15.53 -4.71
N VAL A 223 -14.88 14.79 -3.87
CA VAL A 223 -14.79 13.32 -3.86
C VAL A 223 -15.25 12.75 -5.21
N GLU A 224 -16.41 13.21 -5.75
CA GLU A 224 -16.88 12.83 -7.09
C GLU A 224 -15.81 13.10 -8.16
N TYR A 225 -15.21 14.29 -8.13
CA TYR A 225 -14.13 14.65 -9.06
C TYR A 225 -12.96 13.68 -9.01
N LEU A 226 -12.50 13.30 -7.80
CA LEU A 226 -11.37 12.40 -7.63
C LEU A 226 -11.63 10.99 -8.18
N ILE A 227 -12.87 10.48 -8.06
CA ILE A 227 -13.22 9.12 -8.49
C ILE A 227 -13.90 9.07 -9.87
N SER A 228 -14.16 10.24 -10.49
CA SER A 228 -14.73 10.31 -11.84
C SER A 228 -13.80 9.69 -12.87
N LYS A 229 -14.39 9.10 -13.94
CA LYS A 229 -13.62 8.50 -15.03
C LYS A 229 -12.53 9.44 -15.57
N ASP A 230 -12.86 10.71 -15.81
CA ASP A 230 -11.94 11.70 -16.41
C ASP A 230 -10.69 11.96 -15.54
N THR A 231 -10.83 11.92 -14.22
CA THR A 231 -9.70 12.02 -13.28
C THR A 231 -8.96 10.68 -13.22
N GLN A 232 -9.70 9.58 -13.15
CA GLN A 232 -9.15 8.25 -13.03
C GLN A 232 -8.36 7.79 -14.28
N ASP A 233 -8.71 8.27 -15.47
CA ASP A 233 -7.91 8.09 -16.70
C ASP A 233 -6.49 8.69 -16.58
N LYS A 234 -6.25 9.61 -15.64
CA LYS A 234 -4.97 10.31 -15.44
C LYS A 234 -4.21 9.87 -14.19
N ILE A 235 -4.87 9.18 -13.28
CA ILE A 235 -4.26 8.79 -11.99
C ILE A 235 -2.97 8.00 -12.22
N ALA A 236 -3.01 6.99 -13.08
CA ALA A 236 -1.84 6.15 -13.34
C ALA A 236 -0.67 6.94 -13.94
N GLU A 237 -0.97 7.83 -14.89
CA GLU A 237 0.05 8.62 -15.60
C GLU A 237 0.65 9.73 -14.74
N VAL A 238 -0.18 10.40 -13.92
CA VAL A 238 0.23 11.57 -13.13
C VAL A 238 0.79 11.18 -11.76
N MET A 239 0.17 10.21 -11.10
CA MET A 239 0.49 9.80 -9.74
C MET A 239 1.26 8.47 -9.67
N ASN A 240 1.30 7.72 -10.77
CA ASN A 240 1.82 6.34 -10.81
C ASN A 240 1.12 5.43 -9.79
N GLU A 241 -0.18 5.58 -9.65
CA GLU A 241 -1.04 4.79 -8.78
C GLU A 241 -2.17 4.14 -9.59
N ALA A 242 -2.68 3.00 -9.14
CA ALA A 242 -3.74 2.30 -9.86
C ALA A 242 -5.07 3.07 -9.77
N PRO A 243 -5.78 3.27 -10.92
CA PRO A 243 -7.11 3.85 -10.92
C PRO A 243 -8.12 2.87 -10.32
N VAL A 244 -9.09 3.42 -9.60
CA VAL A 244 -10.11 2.62 -8.88
C VAL A 244 -11.48 2.61 -9.56
N ASN A 245 -11.66 3.36 -10.64
CA ASN A 245 -12.90 3.39 -11.44
C ASN A 245 -12.81 2.35 -12.57
N LYS A 246 -13.78 1.43 -12.64
CA LYS A 246 -13.85 0.34 -13.64
C LYS A 246 -13.89 0.83 -15.10
N ASN A 247 -14.36 2.06 -15.29
CA ASN A 247 -14.46 2.67 -16.62
C ASN A 247 -13.20 3.45 -17.04
N ALA A 248 -12.20 3.55 -16.16
CA ALA A 248 -10.94 4.21 -16.44
C ALA A 248 -10.15 3.46 -17.53
N THR A 249 -9.28 4.19 -18.21
CA THR A 249 -8.32 3.65 -19.16
C THR A 249 -6.90 3.81 -18.61
N MET A 250 -6.01 2.92 -18.98
CA MET A 250 -4.61 2.97 -18.59
C MET A 250 -3.72 2.47 -19.71
N ASP A 251 -2.56 3.09 -19.89
CA ASP A 251 -1.55 2.65 -20.85
C ASP A 251 -1.08 1.21 -20.54
N ASP A 252 -0.84 0.42 -21.59
CA ASP A 252 -0.44 -0.98 -21.43
C ASP A 252 0.93 -1.13 -20.76
N SER A 253 1.81 -0.16 -20.90
CA SER A 253 3.11 -0.15 -20.21
C SER A 253 2.95 -0.07 -18.68
N LEU A 254 1.97 0.67 -18.18
CA LEU A 254 1.67 0.82 -16.76
C LEU A 254 1.00 -0.43 -16.18
N LYS A 255 0.20 -1.15 -17.00
CA LYS A 255 -0.44 -2.42 -16.60
C LYS A 255 0.56 -3.53 -16.29
N THR A 256 1.81 -3.38 -16.68
CA THR A 256 2.87 -4.36 -16.37
C THR A 256 3.20 -4.40 -14.87
N TYR A 257 2.85 -3.37 -14.11
CA TYR A 257 3.13 -3.29 -12.68
C TYR A 257 2.03 -2.64 -11.84
N LEU A 258 1.14 -1.81 -12.39
CA LEU A 258 -0.03 -1.29 -11.66
C LEU A 258 -1.21 -2.25 -11.76
N ALA A 259 -2.01 -2.34 -10.70
CA ALA A 259 -3.23 -3.13 -10.72
C ALA A 259 -4.27 -2.50 -11.67
N PHE A 260 -4.86 -3.31 -12.55
CA PHE A 260 -5.89 -2.85 -13.49
C PHE A 260 -6.78 -4.00 -13.96
N GLY A 261 -8.10 -3.73 -14.01
CA GLY A 261 -9.09 -4.73 -14.39
C GLY A 261 -9.53 -5.62 -13.23
N ASP A 262 -10.67 -6.28 -13.40
CA ASP A 262 -11.32 -7.07 -12.34
C ASP A 262 -10.40 -8.17 -11.81
N GLU A 263 -9.66 -8.87 -12.67
CA GLU A 263 -8.78 -9.96 -12.28
C GLU A 263 -7.68 -9.48 -11.32
N SER A 264 -6.98 -8.41 -11.70
CA SER A 264 -5.88 -7.86 -10.89
C SER A 264 -6.38 -7.23 -9.59
N MET A 265 -7.52 -6.51 -9.64
CA MET A 265 -8.08 -5.87 -8.46
C MET A 265 -8.65 -6.89 -7.45
N ASN A 266 -9.29 -7.95 -7.92
CA ASN A 266 -9.83 -9.01 -7.07
C ASN A 266 -8.75 -9.95 -6.50
N ALA A 267 -7.57 -9.97 -7.08
CA ALA A 267 -6.42 -10.75 -6.58
C ALA A 267 -5.70 -10.05 -5.42
N LEU A 268 -5.98 -8.77 -5.17
CA LEU A 268 -5.35 -8.03 -4.08
C LEU A 268 -5.84 -8.53 -2.73
N LYS A 269 -4.90 -8.79 -1.83
CA LYS A 269 -5.21 -9.15 -0.45
C LYS A 269 -5.68 -7.93 0.34
N GLU A 270 -6.75 -8.13 1.10
CA GLU A 270 -7.21 -7.24 2.14
C GLU A 270 -7.06 -7.93 3.49
N PHE A 271 -6.76 -7.15 4.52
CA PHE A 271 -6.55 -7.64 5.88
C PHE A 271 -7.47 -6.92 6.86
N ASP A 272 -7.68 -7.51 8.03
CA ASP A 272 -8.32 -6.80 9.14
C ASP A 272 -7.35 -5.77 9.73
N GLU A 273 -7.51 -4.53 9.29
CA GLU A 273 -6.68 -3.40 9.68
C GLU A 273 -6.73 -3.14 11.20
N ALA A 274 -7.88 -3.37 11.82
CA ALA A 274 -8.05 -3.18 13.26
C ALA A 274 -7.21 -4.22 14.03
N TYR A 275 -7.22 -5.47 13.57
CA TYR A 275 -6.41 -6.53 14.17
C TYR A 275 -4.92 -6.27 14.01
N ILE A 276 -4.47 -5.91 12.79
CA ILE A 276 -3.06 -5.58 12.55
C ILE A 276 -2.62 -4.41 13.44
N THR A 277 -3.42 -3.36 13.52
CA THR A 277 -3.11 -2.19 14.35
C THR A 277 -2.98 -2.56 15.82
N ALA A 278 -3.87 -3.42 16.33
CA ALA A 278 -3.86 -3.87 17.73
C ALA A 278 -2.65 -4.76 18.08
N ASN A 279 -2.11 -5.51 17.11
CA ASN A 279 -1.04 -6.49 17.35
C ASN A 279 0.34 -6.04 16.86
N LYS A 280 0.41 -4.99 16.06
CA LYS A 280 1.62 -4.50 15.41
C LYS A 280 2.78 -4.29 16.40
N GLU A 281 2.54 -3.70 17.56
CA GLU A 281 3.59 -3.42 18.56
C GLU A 281 4.21 -4.71 19.10
N ALA A 282 3.40 -5.76 19.32
CA ALA A 282 3.90 -7.06 19.77
C ALA A 282 4.74 -7.76 18.69
N TRP A 283 4.36 -7.61 17.42
CA TRP A 283 5.13 -8.14 16.29
C TRP A 283 6.44 -7.39 16.10
N ILE A 284 6.45 -6.06 16.24
CA ILE A 284 7.67 -5.24 16.24
C ILE A 284 8.64 -5.69 17.32
N ASP A 285 8.14 -5.83 18.56
CA ASP A 285 8.97 -6.26 19.69
C ASP A 285 9.58 -7.66 19.45
N THR A 286 8.78 -8.61 18.95
CA THR A 286 9.25 -9.95 18.61
C THR A 286 10.31 -9.91 17.50
N PHE A 287 10.04 -9.21 16.41
CA PHE A 287 10.95 -9.05 15.28
C PHE A 287 12.29 -8.44 15.72
N GLN A 288 12.25 -7.37 16.51
CA GLN A 288 13.46 -6.72 17.02
C GLN A 288 14.30 -7.63 17.88
N ARG A 289 13.68 -8.51 18.68
CA ARG A 289 14.40 -9.44 19.55
C ARG A 289 14.94 -10.67 18.85
N THR A 290 14.33 -11.11 17.76
CA THR A 290 14.63 -12.41 17.14
C THR A 290 15.25 -12.31 15.76
N VAL A 291 14.85 -11.31 14.97
CA VAL A 291 15.29 -11.13 13.58
C VAL A 291 16.30 -10.00 13.45
N ALA A 292 15.97 -8.80 13.95
CA ALA A 292 16.83 -7.63 13.81
C ALA A 292 18.04 -7.61 14.75
N VAL A 293 18.21 -8.61 15.59
CA VAL A 293 19.39 -8.75 16.45
C VAL A 293 20.59 -9.18 15.60
N GLN A 294 21.59 -8.31 15.49
CA GLN A 294 22.91 -8.61 14.94
C GLN A 294 23.81 -9.28 15.98
#